data_34f70872f943bf76f4014b3079759cc5
#
_entry.id   34f70872f943bf76f4014b3079759cc5
#
_cell.length_a   1.000
_cell.length_b   1.000
_cell.length_c   1.000
_cell.angle_alpha   90.00
_cell.angle_beta   90.00
_cell.angle_gamma   90.00
#
_symmetry.space_group_name_H-M   'P 1'
#
loop_
_entity.id
_entity.type
_entity.pdbx_description
1 polymer ?
#
loop_
_entity_poly.entity_id
_entity_poly.type
_entity_poly.pdbx_seq_one_letter_code
_entity_poly.pdbx_strand_id
1 'polypeptide(L)'
;QATYHANRMPPLILIALLFLMGFEKAKPTKPISFAVTSTIEVNAPPEIVWQNVVSFSELPPVEDWLFKTGLAYPIRAKINGTGVGAIRHCEFSTGPFVEPITVWNEPSHLRFSVTSMPQPMQEWTFYKHIEPAHLDGYFQTTQGEFRLESIHDGKTRLQGTTWYQNDLAPAHYWKVWSDFLIHRIHLRVLKHVKHLSENQSN
;
A
#
# COMPACT_ATOMS: atom_id res chain seq x y z
N GLN A 1 40.52 -21.32 28.52
CA GLN A 1 40.60 -20.86 27.13
C GLN A 1 39.28 -21.21 26.47
N ALA A 2 38.40 -20.21 26.29
CA ALA A 2 37.14 -20.36 25.55
C ALA A 2 37.45 -20.11 24.08
N THR A 3 37.41 -21.13 23.26
CA THR A 3 37.51 -21.04 21.80
C THR A 3 36.24 -20.43 21.24
N TYR A 4 36.32 -19.19 20.77
CA TYR A 4 35.29 -18.46 20.05
C TYR A 4 35.13 -19.09 18.65
N HIS A 5 34.16 -19.97 18.46
CA HIS A 5 33.74 -20.41 17.13
C HIS A 5 33.02 -19.27 16.44
N ALA A 6 33.76 -18.43 15.74
CA ALA A 6 33.18 -17.43 14.82
C ALA A 6 32.39 -18.17 13.75
N ASN A 7 31.08 -18.04 13.84
CA ASN A 7 30.15 -18.61 12.87
C ASN A 7 30.40 -17.97 11.48
N ARG A 8 31.05 -18.70 10.54
CA ARG A 8 31.49 -18.22 9.22
C ARG A 8 30.35 -18.15 8.18
N MET A 9 29.08 -18.16 8.61
CA MET A 9 27.90 -18.10 7.72
C MET A 9 27.68 -16.75 7.00
N PRO A 10 28.03 -15.55 7.56
CA PRO A 10 27.71 -14.27 6.93
C PRO A 10 28.27 -14.09 5.52
N PRO A 11 29.52 -14.45 5.17
CA PRO A 11 30.06 -14.17 3.85
C PRO A 11 29.42 -14.99 2.72
N LEU A 12 28.99 -16.22 3.01
CA LEU A 12 28.35 -17.08 2.01
C LEU A 12 26.95 -16.58 1.63
N ILE A 13 26.18 -16.08 2.59
CA ILE A 13 24.85 -15.50 2.36
C ILE A 13 24.99 -14.22 1.54
N LEU A 14 25.95 -13.37 1.84
CA LEU A 14 26.23 -12.14 1.09
C LEU A 14 26.63 -12.43 -0.36
N ILE A 15 27.50 -13.40 -0.58
CA ILE A 15 27.94 -13.84 -1.91
C ILE A 15 26.73 -14.41 -2.70
N ALA A 16 25.90 -15.23 -2.06
CA ALA A 16 24.70 -15.79 -2.69
C ALA A 16 23.70 -14.69 -3.10
N LEU A 17 23.51 -13.68 -2.26
CA LEU A 17 22.67 -12.52 -2.56
C LEU A 17 23.22 -11.71 -3.73
N LEU A 18 24.52 -11.42 -3.77
CA LEU A 18 25.15 -10.70 -4.86
C LEU A 18 25.07 -11.48 -6.19
N PHE A 19 25.21 -12.80 -6.13
CA PHE A 19 25.07 -13.67 -7.29
C PHE A 19 23.64 -13.68 -7.83
N LEU A 20 22.65 -13.75 -6.93
CA LEU A 20 21.23 -13.69 -7.26
C LEU A 20 20.84 -12.35 -7.88
N MET A 21 21.33 -11.25 -7.31
CA MET A 21 21.14 -9.90 -7.84
C MET A 21 21.75 -9.73 -9.24
N GLY A 22 22.98 -10.26 -9.44
CA GLY A 22 23.65 -10.23 -10.75
C GLY A 22 22.91 -11.05 -11.81
N PHE A 23 22.39 -12.20 -11.44
CA PHE A 23 21.62 -13.07 -12.31
C PHE A 23 20.26 -12.47 -12.70
N GLU A 24 19.57 -11.81 -11.78
CA GLU A 24 18.31 -11.11 -12.06
C GLU A 24 18.52 -9.90 -13.01
N LYS A 25 19.57 -9.10 -12.78
CA LYS A 25 19.90 -7.96 -13.65
C LYS A 25 20.33 -8.36 -15.08
N ALA A 26 20.84 -9.56 -15.27
CA ALA A 26 21.24 -10.06 -16.58
C ALA A 26 20.06 -10.45 -17.47
N LYS A 27 18.85 -10.57 -16.94
CA LYS A 27 17.64 -10.87 -17.72
C LYS A 27 16.90 -9.57 -18.04
N PRO A 28 16.67 -9.24 -19.34
CA PRO A 28 15.78 -8.16 -19.71
C PRO A 28 14.34 -8.57 -19.35
N THR A 29 13.85 -8.16 -18.19
CA THR A 29 12.51 -8.48 -17.73
C THR A 29 11.61 -7.26 -17.89
N LYS A 30 10.40 -7.50 -18.45
CA LYS A 30 9.29 -6.55 -18.30
C LYS A 30 9.03 -6.38 -16.79
N PRO A 31 8.67 -5.18 -16.33
CA PRO A 31 8.32 -4.97 -14.93
C PRO A 31 7.28 -6.01 -14.48
N ILE A 32 7.59 -6.74 -13.43
CA ILE A 32 6.68 -7.74 -12.88
C ILE A 32 5.65 -6.99 -12.03
N SER A 33 4.37 -7.15 -12.36
CA SER A 33 3.28 -6.60 -11.54
C SER A 33 2.88 -7.60 -10.47
N PHE A 34 2.84 -7.15 -9.23
CA PHE A 34 2.38 -7.90 -8.06
C PHE A 34 1.05 -7.33 -7.57
N ALA A 35 0.29 -8.13 -6.83
CA ALA A 35 -0.95 -7.70 -6.18
C ALA A 35 -0.94 -8.09 -4.71
N VAL A 36 -1.39 -7.18 -3.86
CA VAL A 36 -1.65 -7.42 -2.44
C VAL A 36 -3.11 -7.18 -2.17
N THR A 37 -3.73 -8.12 -1.48
CA THR A 37 -5.13 -8.05 -1.08
C THR A 37 -5.26 -8.17 0.43
N SER A 38 -6.08 -7.31 1.02
CA SER A 38 -6.41 -7.32 2.45
C SER A 38 -7.91 -7.29 2.60
N THR A 39 -8.43 -8.06 3.54
CA THR A 39 -9.88 -8.22 3.75
C THR A 39 -10.22 -8.03 5.23
N ILE A 40 -11.33 -7.34 5.50
CA ILE A 40 -11.93 -7.23 6.83
C ILE A 40 -13.45 -7.39 6.74
N GLU A 41 -14.08 -7.66 7.87
CA GLU A 41 -15.53 -7.61 8.02
C GLU A 41 -15.95 -6.33 8.74
N VAL A 42 -17.01 -5.70 8.23
CA VAL A 42 -17.60 -4.45 8.74
C VAL A 42 -19.04 -4.71 9.14
N ASN A 43 -19.43 -4.33 10.35
CA ASN A 43 -20.80 -4.49 10.87
C ASN A 43 -21.68 -3.31 10.41
N ALA A 44 -21.77 -3.13 9.10
CA ALA A 44 -22.61 -2.12 8.45
C ALA A 44 -22.95 -2.61 7.03
N PRO A 45 -24.10 -2.17 6.46
CA PRO A 45 -24.48 -2.52 5.10
C PRO A 45 -23.55 -1.88 4.04
N PRO A 46 -23.46 -2.49 2.84
CA PRO A 46 -22.52 -2.04 1.80
C PRO A 46 -22.68 -0.55 1.42
N GLU A 47 -23.88 -0.01 1.47
CA GLU A 47 -24.20 1.38 1.10
C GLU A 47 -23.49 2.37 2.02
N ILE A 48 -23.46 2.09 3.34
CA ILE A 48 -22.77 2.91 4.33
C ILE A 48 -21.26 2.76 4.17
N VAL A 49 -20.77 1.53 3.99
CA VAL A 49 -19.34 1.25 3.80
C VAL A 49 -18.83 1.92 2.52
N TRP A 50 -19.63 1.92 1.44
CA TRP A 50 -19.30 2.54 0.17
C TRP A 50 -18.97 4.03 0.30
N GLN A 51 -19.79 4.79 1.01
CA GLN A 51 -19.57 6.22 1.23
C GLN A 51 -18.21 6.48 1.87
N ASN A 52 -17.82 5.65 2.84
CA ASN A 52 -16.55 5.76 3.54
C ASN A 52 -15.35 5.19 2.76
N VAL A 53 -15.58 4.36 1.74
CA VAL A 53 -14.53 3.89 0.82
C VAL A 53 -14.22 4.93 -0.24
N VAL A 54 -15.25 5.56 -0.78
CA VAL A 54 -15.11 6.61 -1.83
C VAL A 54 -14.31 7.79 -1.31
N SER A 55 -14.65 8.25 -0.10
CA SER A 55 -13.92 9.31 0.59
C SER A 55 -13.97 9.08 2.10
N PHE A 56 -12.91 9.41 2.81
CA PHE A 56 -12.85 9.30 4.27
C PHE A 56 -12.14 10.49 4.88
N SER A 57 -12.59 10.81 6.11
CA SER A 57 -12.00 11.86 6.93
C SER A 57 -10.57 11.52 7.35
N GLU A 58 -9.93 12.43 8.05
CA GLU A 58 -8.57 12.24 8.55
C GLU A 58 -8.49 11.02 9.48
N LEU A 59 -7.51 10.16 9.21
CA LEU A 59 -7.22 8.98 10.02
C LEU A 59 -6.62 9.41 11.36
N PRO A 60 -6.82 8.60 12.43
CA PRO A 60 -6.19 8.83 13.73
C PRO A 60 -4.67 8.98 13.61
N PRO A 61 -4.01 9.64 14.59
CA PRO A 61 -2.55 9.71 14.64
C PRO A 61 -1.88 8.34 14.50
N VAL A 62 -0.66 8.33 13.96
CA VAL A 62 0.09 7.09 13.72
C VAL A 62 0.63 6.53 15.03
N GLU A 63 0.18 5.34 15.41
CA GLU A 63 0.70 4.59 16.57
C GLU A 63 1.75 3.56 16.16
N ASP A 64 1.61 2.99 14.96
CA ASP A 64 2.52 1.97 14.43
C ASP A 64 3.93 2.54 14.24
N TRP A 65 4.90 1.94 14.93
CA TRP A 65 6.31 2.34 14.87
C TRP A 65 6.86 2.34 13.45
N LEU A 66 6.34 1.44 12.60
CA LEU A 66 6.77 1.31 11.21
C LEU A 66 6.60 2.63 10.42
N PHE A 67 5.45 3.28 10.58
CA PHE A 67 5.20 4.58 9.93
C PHE A 67 6.00 5.74 10.55
N LYS A 68 6.47 5.56 11.79
CA LYS A 68 7.36 6.53 12.45
C LYS A 68 8.79 6.49 11.90
N THR A 69 9.14 5.48 11.10
CA THR A 69 10.46 5.38 10.43
C THR A 69 10.58 6.19 9.14
N GLY A 70 9.55 6.98 8.78
CA GLY A 70 9.53 7.78 7.56
C GLY A 70 8.79 7.14 6.39
N LEU A 71 8.26 5.92 6.55
CA LEU A 71 7.42 5.29 5.54
C LEU A 71 6.15 6.11 5.29
N ALA A 72 5.77 6.25 4.02
CA ALA A 72 4.53 6.91 3.63
C ALA A 72 3.30 6.19 4.18
N TYR A 73 2.39 6.95 4.77
CA TYR A 73 1.14 6.42 5.30
C TYR A 73 -0.06 7.31 4.94
N PRO A 74 -1.26 6.74 4.75
CA PRO A 74 -2.45 7.49 4.39
C PRO A 74 -2.94 8.36 5.54
N ILE A 75 -3.41 9.56 5.19
CA ILE A 75 -3.97 10.55 6.12
C ILE A 75 -5.47 10.70 5.89
N ARG A 76 -5.91 10.90 4.63
CA ARG A 76 -7.32 11.05 4.25
C ARG A 76 -7.50 10.81 2.76
N ALA A 77 -8.76 10.64 2.32
CA ALA A 77 -9.09 10.58 0.90
C ALA A 77 -10.26 11.51 0.58
N LYS A 78 -10.12 12.24 -0.52
CA LYS A 78 -11.15 13.13 -1.07
C LYS A 78 -11.38 12.78 -2.53
N ILE A 79 -12.60 12.98 -3.01
CA ILE A 79 -12.94 12.76 -4.41
C ILE A 79 -13.55 14.02 -5.02
N ASN A 80 -13.19 14.31 -6.25
CA ASN A 80 -13.78 15.35 -7.07
C ASN A 80 -14.60 14.71 -8.19
N GLY A 81 -15.92 14.95 -8.18
CA GLY A 81 -16.87 14.34 -9.10
C GLY A 81 -17.42 12.99 -8.60
N THR A 82 -18.20 12.33 -9.46
CA THR A 82 -18.88 11.07 -9.18
C THR A 82 -18.81 10.19 -10.42
N GLY A 83 -18.72 8.87 -10.22
CA GLY A 83 -18.67 7.91 -11.30
C GLY A 83 -17.29 7.72 -11.93
N VAL A 84 -17.25 7.02 -13.05
CA VAL A 84 -16.03 6.80 -13.83
C VAL A 84 -15.50 8.13 -14.35
N GLY A 85 -14.19 8.35 -14.22
CA GLY A 85 -13.53 9.62 -14.58
C GLY A 85 -13.43 10.63 -13.43
N ALA A 86 -14.14 10.44 -12.30
CA ALA A 86 -13.90 11.22 -11.09
C ALA A 86 -12.46 11.03 -10.61
N ILE A 87 -11.88 12.05 -9.99
CA ILE A 87 -10.50 12.00 -9.51
C ILE A 87 -10.50 11.93 -7.98
N ARG A 88 -10.00 10.83 -7.46
CA ARG A 88 -9.79 10.63 -6.04
C ARG A 88 -8.34 11.01 -5.68
N HIS A 89 -8.19 11.76 -4.61
CA HIS A 89 -6.91 12.13 -4.02
C HIS A 89 -6.78 11.44 -2.68
N CYS A 90 -5.86 10.48 -2.57
CA CYS A 90 -5.51 9.87 -1.31
C CYS A 90 -4.25 10.54 -0.77
N GLU A 91 -4.41 11.38 0.25
CA GLU A 91 -3.32 12.14 0.85
C GLU A 91 -2.51 11.22 1.77
N PHE A 92 -1.21 11.12 1.51
CA PHE A 92 -0.22 10.43 2.34
C PHE A 92 0.71 11.44 3.02
N SER A 93 1.47 10.98 3.99
CA SER A 93 2.43 11.82 4.74
C SER A 93 3.53 12.45 3.86
N THR A 94 3.79 11.86 2.70
CA THR A 94 4.80 12.32 1.74
C THR A 94 4.21 13.04 0.53
N GLY A 95 2.88 13.12 0.40
CA GLY A 95 2.17 13.78 -0.69
C GLY A 95 0.93 12.99 -1.16
N PRO A 96 0.18 13.48 -2.14
CA PRO A 96 -1.04 12.84 -2.60
C PRO A 96 -0.79 11.80 -3.69
N PHE A 97 -1.55 10.69 -3.62
CA PHE A 97 -1.85 9.86 -4.79
C PHE A 97 -2.96 10.52 -5.61
N VAL A 98 -2.83 10.51 -6.93
CA VAL A 98 -3.87 10.93 -7.87
C VAL A 98 -4.47 9.67 -8.50
N GLU A 99 -5.74 9.44 -8.23
CA GLU A 99 -6.43 8.18 -8.47
C GLU A 99 -7.68 8.39 -9.34
N PRO A 100 -7.55 8.49 -10.69
CA PRO A 100 -8.72 8.50 -11.59
C PRO A 100 -9.53 7.21 -11.46
N ILE A 101 -10.84 7.34 -11.25
CA ILE A 101 -11.75 6.21 -11.12
C ILE A 101 -11.98 5.55 -12.48
N THR A 102 -11.75 4.24 -12.54
CA THR A 102 -11.92 3.42 -13.76
C THR A 102 -13.12 2.49 -13.70
N VAL A 103 -13.58 2.12 -12.49
CA VAL A 103 -14.82 1.37 -12.27
C VAL A 103 -15.57 1.98 -11.10
N TRP A 104 -16.87 2.22 -11.29
CA TRP A 104 -17.79 2.73 -10.29
C TRP A 104 -19.08 1.92 -10.32
N ASN A 105 -19.12 0.83 -9.57
CA ASN A 105 -20.30 -0.02 -9.41
C ASN A 105 -20.76 0.05 -7.94
N GLU A 106 -21.54 1.08 -7.63
CA GLU A 106 -22.08 1.31 -6.29
C GLU A 106 -23.12 0.23 -5.94
N PRO A 107 -23.11 -0.30 -4.72
CA PRO A 107 -22.13 -0.10 -3.63
C PRO A 107 -21.06 -1.19 -3.58
N SER A 108 -20.75 -1.88 -4.67
CA SER A 108 -20.00 -3.14 -4.66
C SER A 108 -18.55 -3.06 -5.12
N HIS A 109 -18.20 -2.17 -6.07
CA HIS A 109 -16.88 -2.18 -6.67
C HIS A 109 -16.41 -0.78 -7.10
N LEU A 110 -15.35 -0.32 -6.48
CA LEU A 110 -14.60 0.89 -6.84
C LEU A 110 -13.20 0.47 -7.31
N ARG A 111 -12.80 0.88 -8.52
CA ARG A 111 -11.43 0.69 -9.03
C ARG A 111 -10.89 2.01 -9.56
N PHE A 112 -9.61 2.23 -9.37
CA PHE A 112 -8.91 3.41 -9.84
C PHE A 112 -7.53 3.03 -10.38
N SER A 113 -7.06 3.79 -11.36
CA SER A 113 -5.65 3.80 -11.75
C SER A 113 -4.88 4.81 -10.89
N VAL A 114 -3.56 4.69 -10.87
CA VAL A 114 -2.68 5.66 -10.20
C VAL A 114 -1.90 6.39 -11.29
N THR A 115 -2.10 7.70 -11.40
CA THR A 115 -1.42 8.55 -12.40
C THR A 115 -0.28 9.36 -11.80
N SER A 116 -0.33 9.57 -10.48
CA SER A 116 0.76 10.21 -9.71
C SER A 116 0.79 9.59 -8.33
N MET A 117 1.98 9.32 -7.84
CA MET A 117 2.22 8.82 -6.48
C MET A 117 3.31 9.63 -5.80
N PRO A 118 3.21 9.84 -4.48
CA PRO A 118 4.27 10.48 -3.70
C PRO A 118 5.44 9.52 -3.48
N GLN A 119 6.54 10.03 -2.97
CA GLN A 119 7.66 9.18 -2.57
C GLN A 119 7.21 8.14 -1.53
N PRO A 120 7.67 6.86 -1.66
CA PRO A 120 7.27 5.78 -0.78
C PRO A 120 7.75 5.94 0.66
N MET A 121 8.78 6.75 0.87
CA MET A 121 9.31 7.07 2.19
C MET A 121 10.02 8.41 2.20
N GLN A 122 10.12 9.00 3.39
CA GLN A 122 10.97 10.15 3.67
C GLN A 122 12.21 9.65 4.41
N GLU A 123 13.39 9.89 3.86
CA GLU A 123 14.62 9.48 4.50
C GLU A 123 14.96 10.33 5.74
N TRP A 124 15.41 9.65 6.78
CA TRP A 124 15.99 10.30 7.95
C TRP A 124 17.43 10.69 7.62
N THR A 125 17.63 11.93 7.23
CA THR A 125 18.94 12.50 6.94
C THR A 125 19.11 13.83 7.63
N PHE A 126 20.35 14.14 8.01
CA PHE A 126 20.73 15.48 8.50
C PHE A 126 20.76 16.55 7.39
N TYR A 127 20.68 16.12 6.13
CA TYR A 127 20.69 16.97 4.94
C TYR A 127 19.28 17.19 4.42
N LYS A 128 18.85 18.46 4.33
CA LYS A 128 17.44 18.82 4.02
C LYS A 128 16.99 18.55 2.57
N HIS A 129 17.88 18.18 1.65
CA HIS A 129 17.56 18.04 0.22
C HIS A 129 18.37 16.91 -0.43
N ILE A 130 18.28 15.71 0.12
CA ILE A 130 18.78 14.54 -0.59
C ILE A 130 17.56 13.86 -1.24
N GLU A 131 17.53 13.85 -2.57
CA GLU A 131 16.65 12.99 -3.37
C GLU A 131 17.47 11.76 -3.79
N PRO A 132 17.42 10.67 -3.02
CA PRO A 132 18.19 9.49 -3.35
C PRO A 132 17.63 8.85 -4.60
N ALA A 133 18.46 8.66 -5.61
CA ALA A 133 18.06 8.07 -6.90
C ALA A 133 17.40 6.69 -6.76
N HIS A 134 17.66 5.96 -5.67
CA HIS A 134 17.05 4.65 -5.41
C HIS A 134 15.60 4.72 -4.93
N LEU A 135 15.06 5.90 -4.62
CA LEU A 135 13.63 6.10 -4.31
C LEU A 135 12.82 6.47 -5.55
N ASP A 136 13.48 6.82 -6.67
CA ASP A 136 12.82 7.28 -7.88
C ASP A 136 12.60 6.11 -8.85
N GLY A 137 11.32 5.80 -9.10
CA GLY A 137 10.92 4.84 -10.13
C GLY A 137 11.03 3.34 -9.79
N TYR A 138 11.70 2.96 -8.71
CA TYR A 138 11.88 1.54 -8.35
C TYR A 138 10.63 0.85 -7.79
N PHE A 139 9.73 1.62 -7.22
CA PHE A 139 8.45 1.15 -6.71
C PHE A 139 7.33 2.00 -7.26
N GLN A 140 6.36 1.39 -7.95
CA GLN A 140 5.24 2.09 -8.55
C GLN A 140 3.93 1.36 -8.26
N THR A 141 2.98 2.05 -7.65
CA THR A 141 1.60 1.61 -7.57
C THR A 141 0.91 1.96 -8.89
N THR A 142 0.30 0.99 -9.54
CA THR A 142 -0.34 1.18 -10.84
C THR A 142 -1.85 1.28 -10.75
N GLN A 143 -2.45 0.57 -9.79
CA GLN A 143 -3.89 0.44 -9.68
C GLN A 143 -4.28 0.05 -8.26
N GLY A 144 -5.49 0.44 -7.84
CA GLY A 144 -6.12 -0.05 -6.63
C GLY A 144 -7.61 -0.32 -6.84
N GLU A 145 -8.18 -1.17 -5.98
CA GLU A 145 -9.61 -1.40 -5.94
C GLU A 145 -10.11 -1.70 -4.54
N PHE A 146 -11.39 -1.41 -4.35
CA PHE A 146 -12.18 -1.88 -3.21
C PHE A 146 -13.35 -2.69 -3.73
N ARG A 147 -13.56 -3.86 -3.11
CA ARG A 147 -14.73 -4.72 -3.33
C ARG A 147 -15.50 -4.86 -2.03
N LEU A 148 -16.81 -4.71 -2.15
CA LEU A 148 -17.75 -4.81 -1.05
C LEU A 148 -18.73 -5.93 -1.38
N GLU A 149 -18.82 -6.91 -0.50
CA GLU A 149 -19.73 -8.04 -0.62
C GLU A 149 -20.63 -8.06 0.61
N SER A 150 -21.95 -8.04 0.38
CA SER A 150 -22.91 -8.24 1.48
C SER A 150 -22.79 -9.67 2.00
N ILE A 151 -22.63 -9.81 3.29
CA ILE A 151 -22.63 -11.11 4.00
C ILE A 151 -23.80 -11.17 4.99
N HIS A 152 -23.91 -12.28 5.72
CA HIS A 152 -25.03 -12.49 6.65
C HIS A 152 -25.14 -11.34 7.67
N ASP A 153 -26.36 -11.12 8.19
CA ASP A 153 -26.67 -10.19 9.26
C ASP A 153 -26.40 -8.70 8.96
N GLY A 154 -26.55 -8.29 7.68
CA GLY A 154 -26.36 -6.89 7.29
C GLY A 154 -24.92 -6.41 7.38
N LYS A 155 -23.95 -7.32 7.40
CA LYS A 155 -22.53 -7.03 7.41
C LYS A 155 -21.94 -6.99 6.00
N THR A 156 -20.80 -6.34 5.87
CA THR A 156 -20.05 -6.23 4.61
C THR A 156 -18.66 -6.83 4.75
N ARG A 157 -18.29 -7.70 3.80
CA ARG A 157 -16.89 -8.03 3.57
C ARG A 157 -16.26 -6.95 2.70
N LEU A 158 -15.31 -6.21 3.27
CA LEU A 158 -14.58 -5.16 2.59
C LEU A 158 -13.17 -5.65 2.26
N GLN A 159 -12.86 -5.65 0.96
CA GLN A 159 -11.58 -6.05 0.41
C GLN A 159 -10.91 -4.88 -0.29
N GLY A 160 -9.64 -4.63 0.03
CA GLY A 160 -8.77 -3.68 -0.68
C GLY A 160 -7.65 -4.42 -1.39
N THR A 161 -7.43 -4.14 -2.68
CA THR A 161 -6.35 -4.70 -3.49
C THR A 161 -5.53 -3.57 -4.11
N THR A 162 -4.21 -3.68 -4.04
CA THR A 162 -3.27 -2.78 -4.71
C THR A 162 -2.38 -3.57 -5.66
N TRP A 163 -2.24 -3.11 -6.90
CA TRP A 163 -1.27 -3.61 -7.87
C TRP A 163 -0.07 -2.67 -7.92
N TYR A 164 1.11 -3.26 -7.85
CA TYR A 164 2.36 -2.51 -7.86
C TYR A 164 3.44 -3.20 -8.68
N GLN A 165 4.43 -2.44 -9.10
CA GLN A 165 5.66 -2.90 -9.74
C GLN A 165 6.83 -2.57 -8.81
N ASN A 166 7.82 -3.47 -8.78
CA ASN A 166 9.00 -3.31 -7.95
C ASN A 166 10.21 -3.79 -8.74
N ASP A 167 11.09 -2.86 -9.08
CA ASP A 167 12.31 -3.10 -9.85
C ASP A 167 13.56 -3.31 -8.96
N LEU A 168 13.36 -3.45 -7.64
CA LEU A 168 14.45 -3.74 -6.72
C LEU A 168 14.87 -5.22 -6.82
N ALA A 169 16.16 -5.47 -6.88
CA ALA A 169 16.74 -6.81 -6.87
C ALA A 169 17.30 -7.17 -5.46
N PRO A 170 17.13 -8.40 -4.98
CA PRO A 170 16.38 -9.52 -5.54
C PRO A 170 14.85 -9.33 -5.45
N ALA A 171 14.14 -9.58 -6.57
CA ALA A 171 12.71 -9.27 -6.71
C ALA A 171 11.85 -9.98 -5.64
N HIS A 172 12.08 -11.24 -5.37
CA HIS A 172 11.31 -11.99 -4.38
C HIS A 172 11.53 -11.50 -2.93
N TYR A 173 12.74 -11.08 -2.59
CA TYR A 173 13.05 -10.51 -1.29
C TYR A 173 12.26 -9.20 -1.08
N TRP A 174 12.35 -8.30 -2.03
CA TRP A 174 11.66 -7.01 -1.95
C TRP A 174 10.14 -7.15 -2.07
N LYS A 175 9.65 -8.16 -2.80
CA LYS A 175 8.23 -8.49 -2.83
C LYS A 175 7.67 -8.76 -1.43
N VAL A 176 8.36 -9.56 -0.61
CA VAL A 176 7.90 -9.90 0.76
C VAL A 176 7.75 -8.63 1.60
N TRP A 177 8.73 -7.71 1.53
CA TRP A 177 8.68 -6.44 2.25
C TRP A 177 7.59 -5.51 1.70
N SER A 178 7.47 -5.39 0.38
CA SER A 178 6.43 -4.57 -0.25
C SER A 178 5.03 -5.07 0.10
N ASP A 179 4.78 -6.38 0.03
CA ASP A 179 3.50 -6.98 0.39
C ASP A 179 3.16 -6.70 1.87
N PHE A 180 4.13 -6.87 2.75
CA PHE A 180 3.96 -6.58 4.18
C PHE A 180 3.60 -5.10 4.42
N LEU A 181 4.33 -4.17 3.80
CA LEU A 181 4.10 -2.73 3.96
C LEU A 181 2.73 -2.32 3.41
N ILE A 182 2.38 -2.77 2.20
CA ILE A 182 1.08 -2.49 1.58
C ILE A 182 -0.06 -3.05 2.44
N HIS A 183 0.10 -4.26 2.97
CA HIS A 183 -0.90 -4.85 3.86
C HIS A 183 -1.12 -3.99 5.12
N ARG A 184 -0.06 -3.45 5.73
CA ARG A 184 -0.16 -2.52 6.87
C ARG A 184 -0.88 -1.22 6.50
N ILE A 185 -0.60 -0.66 5.32
CA ILE A 185 -1.29 0.51 4.78
C ILE A 185 -2.78 0.20 4.57
N HIS A 186 -3.10 -0.93 3.93
CA HIS A 186 -4.48 -1.38 3.75
C HIS A 186 -5.22 -1.48 5.09
N LEU A 187 -4.65 -2.19 6.07
CA LEU A 187 -5.29 -2.37 7.36
C LEU A 187 -5.56 -1.04 8.07
N ARG A 188 -4.68 -0.04 7.91
CA ARG A 188 -4.90 1.29 8.46
C ARG A 188 -6.14 1.94 7.86
N VAL A 189 -6.29 1.94 6.53
CA VAL A 189 -7.45 2.49 5.83
C VAL A 189 -8.71 1.69 6.12
N LEU A 190 -8.66 0.36 5.94
CA LEU A 190 -9.83 -0.50 6.09
C LEU A 190 -10.41 -0.44 7.51
N LYS A 191 -9.56 -0.43 8.56
CA LYS A 191 -10.00 -0.28 9.95
C LYS A 191 -10.65 1.08 10.20
N HIS A 192 -10.17 2.15 9.58
CA HIS A 192 -10.77 3.47 9.68
C HIS A 192 -12.13 3.51 9.00
N VAL A 193 -12.24 2.99 7.77
CA VAL A 193 -13.52 2.84 7.06
C VAL A 193 -14.51 2.03 7.89
N LYS A 194 -14.06 0.91 8.48
CA LYS A 194 -14.87 0.11 9.40
C LYS A 194 -15.41 0.94 10.56
N HIS A 195 -14.53 1.66 11.27
CA HIS A 195 -14.91 2.48 12.41
C HIS A 195 -15.94 3.55 12.03
N LEU A 196 -15.74 4.26 10.92
CA LEU A 196 -16.68 5.26 10.43
C LEU A 196 -18.04 4.65 10.10
N SER A 197 -18.04 3.52 9.38
CA SER A 197 -19.27 2.87 8.92
C SER A 197 -20.08 2.27 10.05
N GLU A 198 -19.43 1.64 11.02
CA GLU A 198 -20.12 1.07 12.19
C GLU A 198 -20.71 2.15 13.10
N ASN A 199 -20.06 3.32 13.22
CA ASN A 199 -20.61 4.46 13.97
C ASN A 199 -21.79 5.15 13.26
N GLN A 200 -21.91 5.05 11.95
CA GLN A 200 -23.02 5.57 11.17
C GLN A 200 -24.21 4.61 11.12
N SER A 201 -23.98 3.31 11.38
CA SER A 201 -25.00 2.26 11.36
C SER A 201 -25.73 2.09 12.71
N ASN A 202 -25.20 2.65 13.80
CA ASN A 202 -25.80 2.68 15.14
C ASN A 202 -26.64 3.93 15.33
#